data_c99a35ca7f4706fec62c36aa177ff09a
#
_entry.id   c99a35ca7f4706fec62c36aa177ff09a
#
_cell.length_a   1.000
_cell.length_b   1.000
_cell.length_c   1.000
_cell.angle_alpha   90.00
_cell.angle_beta   90.00
_cell.angle_gamma   90.00
#
_symmetry.space_group_name_H-M   'P 1'
#
loop_
_entity.id
_entity.type
_entity.pdbx_description
1 polymer ?
#
loop_
_entity_poly.entity_id
_entity_poly.type
_entity_poly.pdbx_seq_one_letter_code
_entity_poly.pdbx_strand_id
1 'polypeptide(L)'
;MELLVIRHARPEAEVRDDGPADPPLSPLGLRQAEATADFLAGETVDAIVTSTMRRAIETGRPLAERLDISPERLDGLKESDHQRTSYTPMEDMDKDHEVIQEYLEDPLRMFSDGYDTFRYRIRDTFDAIVANHSGQAVAVFCHSMVASVYLQTVLGHDDPFALISDYCGISRVTASSTGIRTLRSINETAHLRHLP
;
A
#
# COMPACT_ATOMS: atom_id res chain seq x y z
N MET A 1 1.41 -15.00 13.07
CA MET A 1 0.56 -13.87 12.68
C MET A 1 0.31 -13.88 11.17
N GLU A 2 -0.70 -13.19 10.71
CA GLU A 2 -0.97 -12.97 9.30
C GLU A 2 -0.94 -11.48 8.99
N LEU A 3 -0.32 -11.10 7.87
CA LEU A 3 -0.35 -9.75 7.33
C LEU A 3 -1.17 -9.76 6.04
N LEU A 4 -2.18 -8.91 5.98
CA LEU A 4 -2.95 -8.58 4.78
C LEU A 4 -2.40 -7.25 4.27
N VAL A 5 -1.49 -7.30 3.28
CA VAL A 5 -0.86 -6.11 2.71
C VAL A 5 -1.72 -5.62 1.56
N ILE A 6 -2.29 -4.42 1.70
CA ILE A 6 -3.34 -3.90 0.84
C ILE A 6 -2.89 -2.57 0.24
N ARG A 7 -2.84 -2.48 -1.10
CA ARG A 7 -2.65 -1.19 -1.76
C ARG A 7 -3.91 -0.34 -1.60
N HIS A 8 -3.73 0.97 -1.38
CA HIS A 8 -4.85 1.92 -1.36
C HIS A 8 -5.72 1.84 -2.61
N ALA A 9 -6.97 2.26 -2.51
CA ALA A 9 -7.93 2.38 -3.61
C ALA A 9 -7.54 3.54 -4.55
N ARG A 10 -8.17 3.62 -5.75
CA ARG A 10 -7.87 4.63 -6.77
C ARG A 10 -8.08 6.05 -6.22
N PRO A 11 -7.05 6.91 -6.21
CA PRO A 11 -7.19 8.31 -5.79
C PRO A 11 -7.56 9.22 -6.97
N GLU A 12 -7.85 10.48 -6.67
CA GLU A 12 -7.90 11.56 -7.63
C GLU A 12 -6.49 12.00 -8.07
N ALA A 13 -6.39 12.73 -9.18
CA ALA A 13 -5.19 13.49 -9.49
C ALA A 13 -5.15 14.77 -8.64
N GLU A 14 -3.95 15.20 -8.23
CA GLU A 14 -3.75 16.44 -7.48
C GLU A 14 -2.46 17.12 -7.92
N VAL A 15 -2.50 18.45 -8.07
CA VAL A 15 -1.33 19.30 -8.22
C VAL A 15 -1.40 20.38 -7.15
N ARG A 16 -0.30 20.63 -6.46
CA ARG A 16 -0.20 21.64 -5.41
C ARG A 16 0.90 22.63 -5.75
N ASP A 17 0.63 23.89 -5.44
CA ASP A 17 1.63 24.98 -5.56
C ASP A 17 2.63 24.94 -4.40
N ASP A 18 2.23 24.36 -3.26
CA ASP A 18 3.05 24.24 -2.05
C ASP A 18 2.83 22.89 -1.36
N GLY A 19 3.91 22.29 -0.86
CA GLY A 19 3.89 21.02 -0.14
C GLY A 19 3.56 19.81 -0.99
N PRO A 20 3.65 18.60 -0.42
CA PRO A 20 3.39 17.35 -1.12
C PRO A 20 1.93 17.17 -1.50
N ALA A 21 1.67 16.54 -2.65
CA ALA A 21 0.35 16.07 -3.04
C ALA A 21 -0.10 14.89 -2.16
N ASP A 22 -1.33 14.96 -1.66
CA ASP A 22 -1.93 13.88 -0.87
C ASP A 22 -3.44 13.75 -1.21
N PRO A 23 -3.74 13.28 -2.44
CA PRO A 23 -5.09 13.27 -2.98
C PRO A 23 -6.04 12.37 -2.20
N PRO A 24 -7.35 12.75 -2.18
CA PRO A 24 -8.42 11.88 -1.69
C PRO A 24 -8.66 10.70 -2.64
N LEU A 25 -9.48 9.76 -2.21
CA LEU A 25 -9.99 8.72 -3.10
C LEU A 25 -10.97 9.30 -4.14
N SER A 26 -10.90 8.77 -5.36
CA SER A 26 -11.88 9.05 -6.41
C SER A 26 -13.23 8.36 -6.09
N PRO A 27 -14.33 8.71 -6.79
CA PRO A 27 -15.61 8.01 -6.63
C PRO A 27 -15.50 6.50 -6.88
N LEU A 28 -14.63 6.07 -7.80
CA LEU A 28 -14.33 4.64 -7.99
C LEU A 28 -13.57 4.09 -6.80
N GLY A 29 -12.55 4.82 -6.32
CA GLY A 29 -11.76 4.42 -5.17
C GLY A 29 -12.59 4.25 -3.89
N LEU A 30 -13.58 5.11 -3.66
CA LEU A 30 -14.51 4.94 -2.54
C LEU A 30 -15.28 3.62 -2.63
N ARG A 31 -15.77 3.24 -3.82
CA ARG A 31 -16.45 1.95 -4.02
C ARG A 31 -15.49 0.76 -3.87
N GLN A 32 -14.23 0.89 -4.31
CA GLN A 32 -13.21 -0.13 -4.11
C GLN A 32 -12.92 -0.34 -2.61
N ALA A 33 -12.80 0.75 -1.84
CA ALA A 33 -12.58 0.70 -0.40
C ALA A 33 -13.75 -0.01 0.33
N GLU A 34 -15.00 0.30 -0.04
CA GLU A 34 -16.19 -0.35 0.51
C GLU A 34 -16.20 -1.86 0.18
N ALA A 35 -15.95 -2.25 -1.09
CA ALA A 35 -15.91 -3.65 -1.48
C ALA A 35 -14.81 -4.44 -0.77
N THR A 36 -13.65 -3.80 -0.55
CA THR A 36 -12.53 -4.39 0.21
C THR A 36 -12.92 -4.58 1.68
N ALA A 37 -13.58 -3.61 2.27
CA ALA A 37 -14.07 -3.70 3.64
C ALA A 37 -15.14 -4.78 3.80
N ASP A 38 -16.09 -4.90 2.85
CA ASP A 38 -17.10 -5.96 2.85
C ASP A 38 -16.46 -7.35 2.78
N PHE A 39 -15.45 -7.51 1.94
CA PHE A 39 -14.71 -8.77 1.79
C PHE A 39 -13.96 -9.14 3.07
N LEU A 40 -13.20 -8.19 3.64
CA LEU A 40 -12.36 -8.43 4.81
C LEU A 40 -13.16 -8.51 6.12
N ALA A 41 -14.34 -7.91 6.21
CA ALA A 41 -15.21 -8.04 7.39
C ALA A 41 -15.70 -9.49 7.62
N GLY A 42 -15.63 -10.34 6.59
CA GLY A 42 -15.89 -11.78 6.70
C GLY A 42 -14.70 -12.63 7.18
N GLU A 43 -13.53 -11.99 7.38
CA GLU A 43 -12.30 -12.65 7.80
C GLU A 43 -11.90 -12.22 9.23
N THR A 44 -10.89 -12.91 9.79
CA THR A 44 -10.29 -12.47 11.05
C THR A 44 -9.35 -11.29 10.78
N VAL A 45 -9.64 -10.14 11.39
CA VAL A 45 -8.77 -8.96 11.42
C VAL A 45 -8.73 -8.46 12.85
N ASP A 46 -7.59 -8.57 13.50
CA ASP A 46 -7.40 -8.19 14.91
C ASP A 46 -6.89 -6.75 15.07
N ALA A 47 -6.19 -6.23 14.05
CA ALA A 47 -5.64 -4.88 14.04
C ALA A 47 -5.61 -4.31 12.62
N ILE A 48 -5.67 -2.98 12.54
CA ILE A 48 -5.57 -2.23 11.30
C ILE A 48 -4.42 -1.23 11.42
N VAL A 49 -3.52 -1.26 10.44
CA VAL A 49 -2.40 -0.31 10.31
C VAL A 49 -2.55 0.41 8.98
N THR A 50 -2.35 1.73 8.95
CA THR A 50 -2.40 2.51 7.71
C THR A 50 -1.15 3.36 7.53
N SER A 51 -0.79 3.64 6.28
CA SER A 51 0.05 4.80 5.97
C SER A 51 -0.62 6.08 6.49
N THR A 52 0.18 7.11 6.77
CA THR A 52 -0.34 8.43 7.12
C THR A 52 -0.84 9.23 5.91
N MET A 53 -0.66 8.72 4.68
CA MET A 53 -1.17 9.38 3.47
C MET A 53 -2.68 9.18 3.34
N ARG A 54 -3.38 10.24 2.94
CA ARG A 54 -4.84 10.33 2.91
C ARG A 54 -5.51 9.18 2.18
N ARG A 55 -5.03 8.82 0.99
CA ARG A 55 -5.58 7.72 0.18
C ARG A 55 -5.56 6.35 0.88
N ALA A 56 -4.53 6.07 1.69
CA ALA A 56 -4.45 4.83 2.48
C ALA A 56 -5.38 4.86 3.69
N ILE A 57 -5.46 6.00 4.39
CA ILE A 57 -6.38 6.21 5.52
C ILE A 57 -7.84 6.04 5.04
N GLU A 58 -8.20 6.71 3.94
CA GLU A 58 -9.57 6.64 3.40
C GLU A 58 -9.92 5.22 2.92
N THR A 59 -8.95 4.45 2.41
CA THR A 59 -9.17 3.05 2.01
C THR A 59 -9.43 2.15 3.22
N GLY A 60 -8.70 2.33 4.31
CA GLY A 60 -8.84 1.49 5.51
C GLY A 60 -10.05 1.87 6.38
N ARG A 61 -10.58 3.09 6.23
CA ARG A 61 -11.65 3.63 7.07
C ARG A 61 -12.92 2.76 7.09
N PRO A 62 -13.50 2.31 5.95
CA PRO A 62 -14.71 1.50 5.99
C PRO A 62 -14.54 0.18 6.76
N LEU A 63 -13.38 -0.47 6.67
CA LEU A 63 -13.09 -1.68 7.44
C LEU A 63 -12.96 -1.37 8.94
N ALA A 64 -12.27 -0.29 9.28
CA ALA A 64 -12.09 0.17 10.66
C ALA A 64 -13.45 0.43 11.35
N GLU A 65 -14.36 1.10 10.63
CA GLU A 65 -15.72 1.39 11.10
C GLU A 65 -16.56 0.11 11.30
N ARG A 66 -16.48 -0.87 10.36
CA ARG A 66 -17.21 -2.15 10.46
C ARG A 66 -16.77 -3.02 11.62
N LEU A 67 -15.47 -3.01 11.92
CA LEU A 67 -14.88 -3.86 12.95
C LEU A 67 -14.74 -3.16 14.31
N ASP A 68 -15.07 -1.87 14.40
CA ASP A 68 -14.84 -1.00 15.58
C ASP A 68 -13.38 -1.03 16.04
N ILE A 69 -12.44 -1.00 15.08
CA ILE A 69 -10.99 -1.00 15.32
C ILE A 69 -10.43 0.38 14.98
N SER A 70 -9.72 1.00 15.94
CA SER A 70 -8.99 2.24 15.69
C SER A 70 -7.68 1.95 14.95
N PRO A 71 -7.46 2.47 13.71
CA PRO A 71 -6.24 2.18 12.97
C PRO A 71 -5.01 2.86 13.58
N GLU A 72 -3.91 2.13 13.68
CA GLU A 72 -2.58 2.69 13.88
C GLU A 72 -2.09 3.34 12.59
N ARG A 73 -1.46 4.52 12.68
CA ARG A 73 -0.94 5.26 11.53
C ARG A 73 0.58 5.34 11.59
N LEU A 74 1.25 4.86 10.53
CA LEU A 74 2.71 4.78 10.49
C LEU A 74 3.28 5.58 9.30
N ASP A 75 4.09 6.59 9.59
CA ASP A 75 4.86 7.35 8.58
C ASP A 75 5.80 6.46 7.78
N GLY A 76 6.29 5.38 8.39
CA GLY A 76 7.13 4.40 7.72
C GLY A 76 6.48 3.73 6.50
N LEU A 77 5.15 3.77 6.38
CA LEU A 77 4.41 3.23 5.23
C LEU A 77 4.13 4.25 4.12
N LYS A 78 4.67 5.48 4.17
CA LYS A 78 4.53 6.45 3.07
C LYS A 78 5.10 5.93 1.75
N GLU A 79 4.46 6.32 0.63
CA GLU A 79 4.88 5.91 -0.71
C GLU A 79 6.22 6.53 -1.14
N SER A 80 6.79 6.00 -2.21
CA SER A 80 8.04 6.49 -2.80
C SER A 80 7.95 7.94 -3.29
N ASP A 81 6.77 8.38 -3.68
CA ASP A 81 6.45 9.70 -4.22
C ASP A 81 6.02 10.75 -3.18
N HIS A 82 6.09 10.44 -1.89
CA HIS A 82 5.47 11.22 -0.80
C HIS A 82 5.95 12.67 -0.67
N GLN A 83 7.00 13.07 -1.39
CA GLN A 83 7.51 14.45 -1.41
C GLN A 83 7.14 15.20 -2.70
N ARG A 84 6.53 14.54 -3.69
CA ARG A 84 6.15 15.19 -4.95
C ARG A 84 4.97 16.15 -4.74
N THR A 85 4.98 17.26 -5.45
CA THR A 85 3.90 18.26 -5.42
C THR A 85 2.73 17.90 -6.34
N SER A 86 2.88 16.84 -7.16
CA SER A 86 1.86 16.34 -8.07
C SER A 86 1.66 14.84 -7.91
N TYR A 87 0.44 14.40 -8.11
CA TYR A 87 0.05 12.99 -8.19
C TYR A 87 -0.93 12.80 -9.35
N THR A 88 -0.64 11.85 -10.22
CA THR A 88 -1.53 11.40 -11.29
C THR A 88 -1.65 9.89 -11.21
N PRO A 89 -2.87 9.29 -11.20
CA PRO A 89 -3.03 7.85 -11.35
C PRO A 89 -2.33 7.36 -12.62
N MET A 90 -1.61 6.22 -12.53
CA MET A 90 -0.75 5.76 -13.66
C MET A 90 -1.57 5.52 -14.95
N GLU A 91 -2.81 5.06 -14.82
CA GLU A 91 -3.72 4.83 -15.94
C GLU A 91 -4.20 6.12 -16.63
N ASP A 92 -4.03 7.27 -15.98
CA ASP A 92 -4.37 8.59 -16.53
C ASP A 92 -3.14 9.31 -17.12
N MET A 93 -1.92 8.71 -17.00
CA MET A 93 -0.69 9.26 -17.56
C MET A 93 -0.60 8.91 -19.04
N ASP A 94 -0.31 9.90 -19.88
CA ASP A 94 0.13 9.65 -21.24
C ASP A 94 1.63 9.26 -21.29
N LYS A 95 2.07 8.80 -22.47
CA LYS A 95 3.45 8.37 -22.68
C LYS A 95 4.50 9.50 -22.49
N ASP A 96 4.07 10.76 -22.61
CA ASP A 96 4.93 11.94 -22.52
C ASP A 96 4.89 12.56 -21.11
N HIS A 97 4.14 11.97 -20.17
CA HIS A 97 4.07 12.40 -18.78
C HIS A 97 5.45 12.32 -18.10
N GLU A 98 5.83 13.36 -17.35
CA GLU A 98 7.18 13.47 -16.76
C GLU A 98 7.60 12.24 -15.94
N VAL A 99 6.66 11.68 -15.14
CA VAL A 99 6.92 10.48 -14.33
C VAL A 99 7.26 9.26 -15.20
N ILE A 100 6.58 9.12 -16.34
CA ILE A 100 6.89 8.05 -17.31
C ILE A 100 8.27 8.27 -17.94
N GLN A 101 8.61 9.50 -18.28
CA GLN A 101 9.94 9.81 -18.85
C GLN A 101 11.05 9.61 -17.83
N GLU A 102 10.86 10.03 -16.57
CA GLU A 102 11.81 9.77 -15.48
C GLU A 102 12.01 8.26 -15.26
N TYR A 103 10.92 7.47 -15.26
CA TYR A 103 10.97 6.02 -15.13
C TYR A 103 11.76 5.36 -16.27
N LEU A 104 11.58 5.82 -17.50
CA LEU A 104 12.31 5.29 -18.67
C LEU A 104 13.81 5.64 -18.66
N GLU A 105 14.18 6.79 -18.09
CA GLU A 105 15.58 7.19 -17.93
C GLU A 105 16.27 6.43 -16.78
N ASP A 106 15.65 6.42 -15.63
CA ASP A 106 16.14 5.76 -14.41
C ASP A 106 14.98 5.42 -13.48
N PRO A 107 14.51 4.17 -13.47
CA PRO A 107 13.37 3.76 -12.62
C PRO A 107 13.54 4.08 -11.14
N LEU A 108 14.77 4.16 -10.63
CA LEU A 108 15.03 4.43 -9.22
C LEU A 108 14.79 5.90 -8.81
N ARG A 109 14.66 6.81 -9.76
CA ARG A 109 14.29 8.23 -9.50
C ARG A 109 12.86 8.36 -8.92
N MET A 110 12.02 7.34 -9.04
CA MET A 110 10.70 7.32 -8.41
C MET A 110 10.74 7.35 -6.88
N PHE A 111 11.90 7.05 -6.29
CA PHE A 111 12.06 7.02 -4.83
C PHE A 111 12.59 8.37 -4.34
N SER A 112 11.72 9.22 -3.80
CA SER A 112 12.05 10.58 -3.33
C SER A 112 13.22 10.64 -2.35
N ASP A 113 13.36 9.61 -1.49
CA ASP A 113 14.45 9.51 -0.49
C ASP A 113 15.60 8.60 -0.96
N GLY A 114 15.56 8.13 -2.23
CA GLY A 114 16.45 7.09 -2.76
C GLY A 114 16.00 5.68 -2.35
N TYR A 115 16.25 4.72 -3.27
CA TYR A 115 15.73 3.34 -3.15
C TYR A 115 16.21 2.63 -1.87
N ASP A 116 17.49 2.72 -1.53
CA ASP A 116 18.02 2.03 -0.33
C ASP A 116 17.38 2.54 0.96
N THR A 117 17.23 3.88 1.09
CA THR A 117 16.57 4.49 2.25
C THR A 117 15.11 4.02 2.34
N PHE A 118 14.40 4.02 1.21
CA PHE A 118 13.02 3.54 1.13
C PHE A 118 12.93 2.07 1.54
N ARG A 119 13.77 1.20 0.98
CA ARG A 119 13.81 -0.23 1.26
C ARG A 119 14.07 -0.52 2.75
N TYR A 120 15.03 0.16 3.36
CA TYR A 120 15.30 0.00 4.80
C TYR A 120 14.12 0.46 5.66
N ARG A 121 13.52 1.61 5.33
CA ARG A 121 12.34 2.14 6.02
C ARG A 121 11.18 1.14 5.99
N ILE A 122 10.88 0.57 4.81
CA ILE A 122 9.82 -0.42 4.65
C ILE A 122 10.09 -1.68 5.47
N ARG A 123 11.29 -2.24 5.37
CA ARG A 123 11.67 -3.42 6.15
C ARG A 123 11.50 -3.18 7.64
N ASP A 124 12.08 -2.12 8.16
CA ASP A 124 12.06 -1.81 9.59
C ASP A 124 10.63 -1.55 10.09
N THR A 125 9.79 -0.92 9.25
CA THR A 125 8.36 -0.69 9.56
C THR A 125 7.59 -2.01 9.66
N PHE A 126 7.74 -2.91 8.69
CA PHE A 126 7.06 -4.21 8.73
C PHE A 126 7.60 -5.11 9.85
N ASP A 127 8.89 -5.06 10.16
CA ASP A 127 9.45 -5.79 11.31
C ASP A 127 8.88 -5.26 12.65
N ALA A 128 8.67 -3.95 12.78
CA ALA A 128 8.00 -3.36 13.94
C ALA A 128 6.52 -3.79 14.02
N ILE A 129 5.77 -3.79 12.90
CA ILE A 129 4.38 -4.30 12.86
C ILE A 129 4.34 -5.75 13.34
N VAL A 130 5.24 -6.60 12.83
CA VAL A 130 5.29 -8.03 13.24
C VAL A 130 5.61 -8.18 14.72
N ALA A 131 6.51 -7.38 15.26
CA ALA A 131 6.90 -7.43 16.67
C ALA A 131 5.75 -7.01 17.59
N ASN A 132 5.03 -5.93 17.22
CA ASN A 132 3.97 -5.34 18.04
C ASN A 132 2.66 -6.12 17.99
N HIS A 133 2.40 -6.89 16.92
CA HIS A 133 1.13 -7.58 16.67
C HIS A 133 1.29 -9.11 16.63
N SER A 134 2.19 -9.65 17.45
CA SER A 134 2.48 -11.10 17.46
C SER A 134 1.21 -11.95 17.67
N GLY A 135 1.00 -12.94 16.80
CA GLY A 135 -0.15 -13.85 16.85
C GLY A 135 -1.44 -13.32 16.22
N GLN A 136 -1.49 -12.06 15.84
CA GLN A 136 -2.66 -11.39 15.25
C GLN A 136 -2.74 -11.53 13.73
N ALA A 137 -3.92 -11.26 13.18
CA ALA A 137 -4.16 -10.95 11.77
C ALA A 137 -4.26 -9.43 11.60
N VAL A 138 -3.36 -8.83 10.81
CA VAL A 138 -3.23 -7.39 10.68
C VAL A 138 -3.48 -6.95 9.25
N ALA A 139 -4.46 -6.07 9.04
CA ALA A 139 -4.70 -5.41 7.76
C ALA A 139 -3.82 -4.15 7.65
N VAL A 140 -2.89 -4.13 6.68
CA VAL A 140 -1.94 -3.04 6.46
C VAL A 140 -2.30 -2.32 5.16
N PHE A 141 -2.91 -1.14 5.27
CA PHE A 141 -3.25 -0.30 4.11
C PHE A 141 -2.07 0.61 3.76
N CYS A 142 -1.49 0.38 2.61
CA CYS A 142 -0.28 1.03 2.16
C CYS A 142 -0.35 1.37 0.64
N HIS A 143 0.78 1.32 -0.05
CA HIS A 143 0.93 1.80 -1.41
C HIS A 143 1.60 0.74 -2.30
N SER A 144 1.65 0.99 -3.60
CA SER A 144 2.17 0.06 -4.59
C SER A 144 3.63 -0.31 -4.33
N MET A 145 4.51 0.70 -4.21
CA MET A 145 5.95 0.44 -4.01
C MET A 145 6.24 -0.07 -2.59
N VAL A 146 5.46 0.34 -1.59
CA VAL A 146 5.55 -0.19 -0.22
C VAL A 146 5.27 -1.70 -0.22
N ALA A 147 4.15 -2.12 -0.82
CA ALA A 147 3.80 -3.54 -0.93
C ALA A 147 4.84 -4.30 -1.74
N SER A 148 5.23 -3.78 -2.91
CA SER A 148 6.22 -4.38 -3.80
C SER A 148 7.55 -4.64 -3.07
N VAL A 149 8.14 -3.63 -2.47
CA VAL A 149 9.44 -3.75 -1.79
C VAL A 149 9.37 -4.69 -0.59
N TYR A 150 8.28 -4.66 0.18
CA TYR A 150 8.10 -5.62 1.28
C TYR A 150 8.00 -7.07 0.77
N LEU A 151 7.16 -7.34 -0.22
CA LEU A 151 6.96 -8.69 -0.76
C LEU A 151 8.23 -9.25 -1.40
N GLN A 152 9.02 -8.40 -2.05
CA GLN A 152 10.31 -8.79 -2.59
C GLN A 152 11.31 -9.16 -1.49
N THR A 153 11.32 -8.41 -0.40
CA THR A 153 12.14 -8.76 0.77
C THR A 153 11.77 -10.16 1.29
N VAL A 154 10.47 -10.50 1.30
CA VAL A 154 9.99 -11.84 1.68
C VAL A 154 10.47 -12.92 0.69
N LEU A 155 10.52 -12.60 -0.60
CA LEU A 155 10.95 -13.52 -1.66
C LEU A 155 12.48 -13.58 -1.85
N GLY A 156 13.24 -12.71 -1.19
CA GLY A 156 14.69 -12.60 -1.39
C GLY A 156 15.06 -12.07 -2.77
N HIS A 157 14.26 -11.16 -3.33
CA HIS A 157 14.42 -10.55 -4.64
C HIS A 157 14.71 -9.06 -4.51
N ASP A 158 15.50 -8.47 -5.42
CA ASP A 158 15.95 -7.08 -5.29
C ASP A 158 15.36 -6.11 -6.34
N ASP A 159 14.54 -6.59 -7.30
CA ASP A 159 13.94 -5.71 -8.31
C ASP A 159 12.62 -5.08 -7.78
N PRO A 160 12.57 -3.76 -7.49
CA PRO A 160 11.38 -3.12 -6.92
C PRO A 160 10.17 -3.11 -7.84
N PHE A 161 10.34 -3.42 -9.12
CA PHE A 161 9.28 -3.41 -10.13
C PHE A 161 8.80 -4.80 -10.53
N ALA A 162 9.36 -5.87 -9.94
CA ALA A 162 8.96 -7.24 -10.25
C ALA A 162 7.52 -7.58 -9.80
N LEU A 163 6.99 -6.83 -8.83
CA LEU A 163 5.63 -7.01 -8.29
C LEU A 163 4.94 -5.66 -8.23
N ILE A 164 3.84 -5.51 -8.97
CA ILE A 164 2.99 -4.32 -8.92
C ILE A 164 1.59 -4.75 -8.49
N SER A 165 1.11 -4.22 -7.38
CA SER A 165 -0.24 -4.50 -6.89
C SER A 165 -1.26 -3.57 -7.55
N ASP A 166 -2.44 -4.11 -7.89
CA ASP A 166 -3.61 -3.32 -8.29
C ASP A 166 -4.19 -2.53 -7.10
N TYR A 167 -5.03 -1.52 -7.36
CA TYR A 167 -5.78 -0.82 -6.31
C TYR A 167 -6.60 -1.81 -5.50
N CYS A 168 -6.54 -1.71 -4.18
CA CYS A 168 -7.15 -2.63 -3.23
C CYS A 168 -6.72 -4.10 -3.42
N GLY A 169 -5.64 -4.39 -4.17
CA GLY A 169 -5.06 -5.71 -4.25
C GLY A 169 -4.53 -6.16 -2.88
N ILE A 170 -4.91 -7.35 -2.45
CA ILE A 170 -4.54 -7.93 -1.17
C ILE A 170 -3.44 -8.96 -1.38
N SER A 171 -2.34 -8.82 -0.66
CA SER A 171 -1.28 -9.84 -0.61
C SER A 171 -1.16 -10.37 0.81
N ARG A 172 -1.04 -11.70 0.95
CA ARG A 172 -1.04 -12.36 2.26
C ARG A 172 0.33 -12.91 2.60
N VAL A 173 0.82 -12.56 3.79
CA VAL A 173 2.10 -13.03 4.32
C VAL A 173 1.88 -13.61 5.72
N THR A 174 2.31 -14.84 5.96
CA THR A 174 2.43 -15.35 7.32
C THR A 174 3.80 -15.03 7.88
N ALA A 175 3.84 -14.56 9.12
CA ALA A 175 5.04 -14.14 9.80
C ALA A 175 5.18 -14.84 11.16
N SER A 176 6.37 -15.43 11.43
CA SER A 176 6.69 -16.01 12.72
C SER A 176 7.55 -15.05 13.56
N SER A 177 7.53 -15.24 14.88
CA SER A 177 8.43 -14.53 15.81
C SER A 177 9.90 -14.89 15.62
N THR A 178 10.20 -15.98 14.91
CA THR A 178 11.56 -16.44 14.61
C THR A 178 12.15 -15.81 13.34
N GLY A 179 11.43 -14.86 12.71
CA GLY A 179 11.89 -14.18 11.50
C GLY A 179 11.44 -14.83 10.17
N ILE A 180 10.80 -16.01 10.20
CA ILE A 180 10.30 -16.64 8.98
C ILE A 180 9.12 -15.84 8.45
N ARG A 181 9.15 -15.56 7.14
CA ARG A 181 8.08 -14.93 6.37
C ARG A 181 7.70 -15.87 5.22
N THR A 182 6.42 -16.10 5.01
CA THR A 182 5.93 -16.94 3.92
C THR A 182 4.84 -16.20 3.15
N LEU A 183 5.07 -15.96 1.88
CA LEU A 183 4.07 -15.42 0.99
C LEU A 183 3.01 -16.48 0.69
N ARG A 184 1.74 -16.16 0.91
CA ARG A 184 0.58 -17.06 0.73
C ARG A 184 -0.15 -16.78 -0.56
N SER A 185 -0.30 -15.49 -0.90
CA SER A 185 -0.92 -15.02 -2.13
C SER A 185 -0.43 -13.62 -2.47
N ILE A 186 -0.59 -13.23 -3.74
CA ILE A 186 -0.20 -11.91 -4.25
C ILE A 186 -1.38 -11.32 -4.99
N ASN A 187 -1.68 -10.05 -4.73
CA ASN A 187 -2.58 -9.21 -5.52
C ASN A 187 -3.96 -9.84 -5.76
N GLU A 188 -4.61 -10.31 -4.70
CA GLU A 188 -5.99 -10.80 -4.76
C GLU A 188 -6.93 -9.63 -5.05
N THR A 189 -7.65 -9.67 -6.18
CA THR A 189 -8.58 -8.62 -6.62
C THR A 189 -9.98 -9.15 -6.91
N ALA A 190 -10.25 -10.42 -6.59
CA ALA A 190 -11.50 -11.08 -6.91
C ALA A 190 -12.75 -10.38 -6.32
N HIS A 191 -12.59 -9.69 -5.18
CA HIS A 191 -13.64 -8.92 -4.53
C HIS A 191 -14.06 -7.65 -5.29
N LEU A 192 -13.23 -7.20 -6.25
CA LEU A 192 -13.48 -5.99 -7.06
C LEU A 192 -14.11 -6.29 -8.44
N ARG A 193 -14.28 -7.57 -8.81
CA ARG A 193 -14.68 -7.97 -10.17
C ARG A 193 -16.05 -7.43 -10.64
N HIS A 194 -16.87 -6.95 -9.71
CA HIS A 194 -18.18 -6.35 -9.99
C HIS A 194 -18.13 -4.84 -10.19
N LEU A 195 -16.97 -4.22 -9.97
CA LEU A 195 -16.72 -2.80 -10.20
C LEU A 195 -16.17 -2.60 -11.63
N PRO A 196 -16.47 -1.44 -12.24
CA PRO A 196 -15.96 -1.11 -13.58
C PRO A 196 -14.45 -0.95 -13.61
#